data_e45fe0da66ecee2c8e74b79368866e6e
#
_entry.id   e45fe0da66ecee2c8e74b79368866e6e
#
_cell.length_a   1.000
_cell.length_b   1.000
_cell.length_c   1.000
_cell.angle_alpha   90.00
_cell.angle_beta   90.00
_cell.angle_gamma   90.00
#
_symmetry.space_group_name_H-M   'P 1'
#
loop_
_entity.id
_entity.type
_entity.pdbx_description
1 polymer ?
#
loop_
_entity_poly.entity_id
_entity_poly.type
_entity_poly.pdbx_seq_one_letter_code
_entity_poly.pdbx_strand_id
1 'polypeptide(L)'
;MKSIGKIIAAVQTDEDFEIALKSNVKTIFCLSVDIMELKYLAQKAHKHEKKLFIHLDLTTGLGKDKSGIEFAKLAGIDGILSTRTNLIKAARECGLDTVQRFFIVDSHSIDTTIESLKASKSDMIEVMPGVAPKIIKRLKSRTDVTIIAGGLIDEMDEVKIALESGACAISTSSKELWNELV
;
A
#
# COMPACT_ATOMS: atom_id res chain seq x y z
N MET A 1 -3.51 -3.67 15.11
CA MET A 1 -2.99 -3.00 13.90
C MET A 1 -3.00 -1.50 14.14
N LYS A 2 -1.86 -0.80 14.02
CA LYS A 2 -1.85 0.67 14.10
C LYS A 2 -2.60 1.21 12.88
N SER A 3 -3.39 2.27 13.04
CA SER A 3 -4.15 2.89 11.95
C SER A 3 -3.24 3.30 10.79
N ILE A 4 -3.60 2.92 9.57
CA ILE A 4 -2.89 3.33 8.34
C ILE A 4 -3.37 4.70 7.82
N GLY A 5 -4.37 5.30 8.45
CA GLY A 5 -5.06 6.50 7.95
C GLY A 5 -6.11 6.17 6.88
N LYS A 6 -6.92 7.14 6.53
CA LYS A 6 -7.93 7.01 5.47
C LYS A 6 -7.34 7.31 4.08
N ILE A 7 -6.40 8.25 4.01
CA ILE A 7 -5.64 8.57 2.80
C ILE A 7 -4.19 8.12 3.00
N ILE A 8 -3.63 7.49 1.98
CA ILE A 8 -2.25 7.02 1.89
C ILE A 8 -1.60 7.75 0.71
N ALA A 9 -0.47 8.40 0.93
CA ALA A 9 0.28 9.03 -0.15
C ALA A 9 1.06 7.98 -0.95
N ALA A 10 0.76 7.86 -2.24
CA ALA A 10 1.52 7.03 -3.18
C ALA A 10 2.55 7.92 -3.89
N VAL A 11 3.82 7.79 -3.52
CA VAL A 11 4.91 8.65 -4.00
C VAL A 11 5.84 7.91 -4.96
N GLN A 12 6.33 8.62 -5.98
CA GLN A 12 7.26 8.07 -6.97
C GLN A 12 8.56 8.86 -7.06
N THR A 13 8.57 10.10 -6.57
CA THR A 13 9.71 11.01 -6.61
C THR A 13 10.06 11.53 -5.23
N ASP A 14 11.28 12.04 -5.07
CA ASP A 14 11.73 12.69 -3.83
C ASP A 14 10.88 13.92 -3.50
N GLU A 15 10.47 14.68 -4.53
CA GLU A 15 9.59 15.84 -4.36
C GLU A 15 8.24 15.42 -3.76
N ASP A 16 7.62 14.35 -4.29
CA ASP A 16 6.37 13.82 -3.76
C ASP A 16 6.54 13.35 -2.31
N PHE A 17 7.67 12.71 -2.00
CA PHE A 17 7.98 12.27 -0.65
C PHE A 17 8.06 13.45 0.33
N GLU A 18 8.75 14.54 -0.04
CA GLU A 18 8.84 15.74 0.78
C GLU A 18 7.48 16.41 1.01
N ILE A 19 6.60 16.41 0.02
CA ILE A 19 5.24 16.93 0.15
C ILE A 19 4.42 16.00 1.08
N ALA A 20 4.51 14.68 0.88
CA ALA A 20 3.82 13.71 1.72
C ALA A 20 4.23 13.80 3.20
N LEU A 21 5.51 14.06 3.50
CA LEU A 21 5.98 14.27 4.87
C LEU A 21 5.28 15.43 5.58
N LYS A 22 4.93 16.48 4.86
CA LYS A 22 4.30 17.70 5.38
C LYS A 22 2.76 17.62 5.40
N SER A 23 2.18 16.62 4.74
CA SER A 23 0.73 16.45 4.62
C SER A 23 0.11 15.76 5.84
N ASN A 24 -1.22 15.59 5.84
CA ASN A 24 -1.98 14.95 6.92
C ASN A 24 -1.94 13.42 6.89
N VAL A 25 -1.38 12.78 5.84
CA VAL A 25 -1.34 11.32 5.74
C VAL A 25 -0.55 10.70 6.90
N LYS A 26 -0.93 9.51 7.31
CA LYS A 26 -0.21 8.72 8.32
C LYS A 26 0.70 7.65 7.71
N THR A 27 0.50 7.35 6.44
CA THR A 27 1.22 6.28 5.74
C THR A 27 1.64 6.76 4.35
N ILE A 28 2.86 6.44 3.97
CA ILE A 28 3.43 6.71 2.66
C ILE A 28 3.75 5.38 1.98
N PHE A 29 3.26 5.18 0.76
CA PHE A 29 3.66 4.12 -0.14
C PHE A 29 4.72 4.65 -1.11
N CYS A 30 5.97 4.29 -0.90
CA CYS A 30 7.07 4.61 -1.81
C CYS A 30 7.10 3.58 -2.94
N LEU A 31 6.67 4.00 -4.14
CA LEU A 31 6.49 3.10 -5.28
C LEU A 31 7.78 2.85 -6.07
N SER A 32 8.77 3.74 -5.95
CA SER A 32 10.08 3.58 -6.56
C SER A 32 11.14 4.14 -5.61
N VAL A 33 12.15 3.32 -5.29
CA VAL A 33 13.22 3.71 -4.36
C VAL A 33 14.47 2.86 -4.62
N ASP A 34 15.64 3.41 -4.36
CA ASP A 34 16.90 2.67 -4.35
C ASP A 34 17.21 2.12 -2.95
N ILE A 35 17.85 0.95 -2.89
CA ILE A 35 18.26 0.32 -1.62
C ILE A 35 19.09 1.25 -0.74
N MET A 36 19.92 2.10 -1.35
CA MET A 36 20.81 3.04 -0.64
C MET A 36 20.05 4.12 0.14
N GLU A 37 18.80 4.41 -0.25
CA GLU A 37 17.99 5.46 0.35
C GLU A 37 17.06 4.96 1.45
N LEU A 38 16.81 3.64 1.54
CA LEU A 38 15.79 3.06 2.43
C LEU A 38 15.91 3.54 3.87
N LYS A 39 17.12 3.49 4.44
CA LYS A 39 17.34 3.90 5.83
C LYS A 39 17.08 5.39 6.06
N TYR A 40 17.53 6.21 5.13
CA TYR A 40 17.35 7.67 5.21
C TYR A 40 15.85 8.02 5.13
N LEU A 41 15.14 7.47 4.15
CA LEU A 41 13.71 7.73 3.97
C LEU A 41 12.88 7.22 5.16
N ALA A 42 13.20 6.03 5.69
CA ALA A 42 12.52 5.49 6.88
C ALA A 42 12.70 6.41 8.10
N GLN A 43 13.92 6.83 8.39
CA GLN A 43 14.20 7.76 9.50
C GLN A 43 13.45 9.08 9.33
N LYS A 44 13.39 9.58 8.10
CA LYS A 44 12.73 10.84 7.79
C LYS A 44 11.21 10.72 7.94
N ALA A 45 10.60 9.63 7.45
CA ALA A 45 9.18 9.35 7.66
C ALA A 45 8.83 9.24 9.15
N HIS A 46 9.63 8.51 9.92
CA HIS A 46 9.42 8.34 11.36
C HIS A 46 9.56 9.65 12.14
N LYS A 47 10.50 10.52 11.77
CA LYS A 47 10.63 11.87 12.37
C LYS A 47 9.34 12.70 12.18
N HIS A 48 8.59 12.44 11.12
CA HIS A 48 7.29 13.06 10.85
C HIS A 48 6.10 12.21 11.32
N GLU A 49 6.34 11.21 12.18
CA GLU A 49 5.33 10.30 12.74
C GLU A 49 4.53 9.52 11.68
N LYS A 50 5.17 9.24 10.53
CA LYS A 50 4.55 8.51 9.42
C LYS A 50 5.16 7.11 9.26
N LYS A 51 4.33 6.17 8.81
CA LYS A 51 4.78 4.85 8.37
C LYS A 51 5.26 4.90 6.93
N LEU A 52 6.34 4.18 6.65
CA LEU A 52 6.87 4.02 5.29
C LEU A 52 6.72 2.57 4.82
N PHE A 53 5.99 2.40 3.75
CA PHE A 53 5.89 1.14 2.99
C PHE A 53 6.64 1.29 1.66
N ILE A 54 7.33 0.25 1.24
CA ILE A 54 7.99 0.21 -0.08
C ILE A 54 7.34 -0.80 -1.00
N HIS A 55 7.29 -0.48 -2.30
CA HIS A 55 6.91 -1.45 -3.32
C HIS A 55 8.11 -2.32 -3.66
N LEU A 56 8.20 -3.49 -3.01
CA LEU A 56 9.36 -4.37 -3.09
C LEU A 56 9.72 -4.77 -4.52
N ASP A 57 8.71 -5.02 -5.37
CA ASP A 57 8.95 -5.41 -6.76
C ASP A 57 9.71 -4.35 -7.57
N LEU A 58 9.53 -3.07 -7.22
CA LEU A 58 10.09 -1.91 -7.93
C LEU A 58 11.30 -1.28 -7.22
N THR A 59 11.66 -1.73 -6.02
CA THR A 59 12.83 -1.23 -5.29
C THR A 59 14.11 -1.66 -5.98
N THR A 60 14.91 -0.70 -6.42
CA THR A 60 16.18 -0.94 -7.11
C THR A 60 17.23 -1.45 -6.14
N GLY A 61 18.06 -2.41 -6.58
CA GLY A 61 19.18 -2.96 -5.80
C GLY A 61 18.79 -3.91 -4.68
N LEU A 62 17.51 -3.97 -4.28
CA LEU A 62 17.05 -4.82 -3.20
C LEU A 62 16.65 -6.21 -3.71
N GLY A 63 17.16 -7.27 -3.05
CA GLY A 63 16.80 -8.66 -3.34
C GLY A 63 15.30 -8.91 -3.22
N LYS A 64 14.71 -9.62 -4.20
CA LYS A 64 13.28 -10.00 -4.17
C LYS A 64 13.13 -11.37 -3.49
N ASP A 65 13.67 -11.47 -2.28
CA ASP A 65 13.75 -12.66 -1.45
C ASP A 65 13.71 -12.31 0.04
N LYS A 66 13.85 -13.32 0.89
CA LYS A 66 13.83 -13.14 2.35
C LYS A 66 14.95 -12.23 2.85
N SER A 67 16.16 -12.33 2.30
CA SER A 67 17.30 -11.51 2.73
C SER A 67 17.08 -10.03 2.42
N GLY A 68 16.53 -9.71 1.23
CA GLY A 68 16.15 -8.34 0.88
C GLY A 68 15.05 -7.78 1.80
N ILE A 69 14.06 -8.61 2.16
CA ILE A 69 13.00 -8.22 3.09
C ILE A 69 13.55 -7.96 4.50
N GLU A 70 14.45 -8.83 5.00
CA GLU A 70 15.13 -8.64 6.28
C GLU A 70 15.98 -7.36 6.28
N PHE A 71 16.67 -7.09 5.17
CA PHE A 71 17.41 -5.83 5.01
C PHE A 71 16.49 -4.60 5.06
N ALA A 72 15.36 -4.62 4.34
CA ALA A 72 14.38 -3.54 4.38
C ALA A 72 13.88 -3.28 5.82
N LYS A 73 13.60 -4.35 6.58
CA LYS A 73 13.23 -4.26 8.00
C LYS A 73 14.33 -3.62 8.83
N LEU A 74 15.58 -4.03 8.66
CA LEU A 74 16.74 -3.45 9.37
C LEU A 74 16.96 -1.98 9.00
N ALA A 75 16.63 -1.58 7.77
CA ALA A 75 16.64 -0.19 7.34
C ALA A 75 15.52 0.66 7.98
N GLY A 76 14.54 0.04 8.65
CA GLY A 76 13.45 0.72 9.34
C GLY A 76 12.15 0.82 8.54
N ILE A 77 12.01 0.06 7.45
CA ILE A 77 10.75 0.00 6.67
C ILE A 77 9.67 -0.63 7.53
N ASP A 78 8.46 -0.04 7.55
CA ASP A 78 7.32 -0.51 8.34
C ASP A 78 6.53 -1.61 7.63
N GLY A 79 6.48 -1.58 6.31
CA GLY A 79 5.71 -2.56 5.55
C GLY A 79 6.13 -2.72 4.10
N ILE A 80 5.67 -3.81 3.51
CA ILE A 80 5.95 -4.22 2.13
C ILE A 80 4.67 -4.21 1.31
N LEU A 81 4.77 -3.58 0.14
CA LEU A 81 3.81 -3.66 -0.95
C LEU A 81 4.39 -4.57 -2.03
N SER A 82 3.64 -5.57 -2.49
CA SER A 82 4.06 -6.45 -3.58
C SER A 82 2.87 -7.08 -4.30
N THR A 83 3.02 -7.40 -5.57
CA THR A 83 2.07 -8.21 -6.32
C THR A 83 2.26 -9.72 -6.09
N ARG A 84 3.42 -10.13 -5.56
CA ARG A 84 3.83 -11.53 -5.47
C ARG A 84 3.49 -12.15 -4.12
N THR A 85 2.66 -13.19 -4.15
CA THR A 85 2.22 -13.95 -2.97
C THR A 85 3.37 -14.46 -2.08
N ASN A 86 4.45 -14.96 -2.69
CA ASN A 86 5.61 -15.48 -1.94
C ASN A 86 6.37 -14.38 -1.19
N LEU A 87 6.49 -13.17 -1.76
CA LEU A 87 7.15 -12.05 -1.11
C LEU A 87 6.32 -11.49 0.04
N ILE A 88 5.00 -11.39 -0.14
CA ILE A 88 4.08 -10.99 0.94
C ILE A 88 4.15 -11.98 2.11
N LYS A 89 4.13 -13.29 1.82
CA LYS A 89 4.28 -14.32 2.85
C LYS A 89 5.60 -14.17 3.62
N ALA A 90 6.72 -14.00 2.90
CA ALA A 90 8.03 -13.82 3.51
C ALA A 90 8.10 -12.53 4.35
N ALA A 91 7.54 -11.42 3.86
CA ALA A 91 7.49 -10.15 4.59
C ALA A 91 6.71 -10.28 5.91
N ARG A 92 5.57 -10.98 5.87
CA ARG A 92 4.76 -11.26 7.05
C ARG A 92 5.52 -12.13 8.06
N GLU A 93 6.22 -13.17 7.61
CA GLU A 93 7.06 -14.01 8.46
C GLU A 93 8.23 -13.23 9.10
N CYS A 94 8.72 -12.20 8.42
CA CYS A 94 9.70 -11.26 8.98
C CYS A 94 9.07 -10.23 9.95
N GLY A 95 7.74 -10.21 10.10
CA GLY A 95 7.03 -9.29 11.01
C GLY A 95 6.90 -7.85 10.51
N LEU A 96 6.88 -7.67 9.18
CA LEU A 96 6.51 -6.41 8.53
C LEU A 96 5.00 -6.36 8.26
N ASP A 97 4.41 -5.18 8.28
CA ASP A 97 3.05 -4.98 7.78
C ASP A 97 3.02 -5.29 6.26
N THR A 98 1.96 -5.92 5.77
CA THR A 98 1.91 -6.39 4.37
C THR A 98 0.70 -5.87 3.62
N VAL A 99 0.93 -5.42 2.38
CA VAL A 99 -0.11 -5.04 1.43
C VAL A 99 0.10 -5.82 0.13
N GLN A 100 -0.83 -6.70 -0.22
CA GLN A 100 -0.77 -7.36 -1.51
C GLN A 100 -1.56 -6.57 -2.56
N ARG A 101 -0.90 -6.16 -3.64
CA ARG A 101 -1.52 -5.39 -4.74
C ARG A 101 -2.11 -6.31 -5.78
N PHE A 102 -3.35 -6.01 -6.18
CA PHE A 102 -4.08 -6.73 -7.21
C PHE A 102 -4.64 -5.79 -8.28
N PHE A 103 -4.49 -6.18 -9.55
CA PHE A 103 -5.11 -5.51 -10.68
C PHE A 103 -6.34 -6.32 -11.10
N ILE A 104 -7.53 -5.72 -11.00
CA ILE A 104 -8.78 -6.39 -11.31
C ILE A 104 -9.24 -5.95 -12.70
N VAL A 105 -9.02 -6.79 -13.68
CA VAL A 105 -9.36 -6.52 -15.09
C VAL A 105 -10.65 -7.22 -15.52
N ASP A 106 -11.03 -8.30 -14.82
CA ASP A 106 -12.22 -9.10 -15.12
C ASP A 106 -12.75 -9.82 -13.86
N SER A 107 -13.81 -10.61 -14.04
CA SER A 107 -14.42 -11.37 -12.94
C SER A 107 -13.51 -12.49 -12.41
N HIS A 108 -12.66 -13.07 -13.25
CA HIS A 108 -11.72 -14.13 -12.85
C HIS A 108 -10.62 -13.59 -11.95
N SER A 109 -10.19 -12.35 -12.16
CA SER A 109 -9.20 -11.66 -11.31
C SER A 109 -9.66 -11.58 -9.84
N ILE A 110 -10.97 -11.50 -9.58
CA ILE A 110 -11.51 -11.50 -8.21
C ILE A 110 -11.31 -12.87 -7.56
N ASP A 111 -11.56 -13.96 -8.27
CA ASP A 111 -11.37 -15.32 -7.74
C ASP A 111 -9.89 -15.58 -7.44
N THR A 112 -9.02 -15.23 -8.37
CA THR A 112 -7.57 -15.31 -8.21
C THR A 112 -7.08 -14.47 -7.00
N THR A 113 -7.66 -13.29 -6.78
CA THR A 113 -7.34 -12.45 -5.61
C THR A 113 -7.67 -13.17 -4.31
N ILE A 114 -8.86 -13.78 -4.20
CA ILE A 114 -9.26 -14.50 -2.98
C ILE A 114 -8.37 -15.73 -2.72
N GLU A 115 -8.01 -16.48 -3.78
CA GLU A 115 -7.10 -17.62 -3.65
C GLU A 115 -5.69 -17.19 -3.21
N SER A 116 -5.15 -16.14 -3.84
CA SER A 116 -3.85 -15.58 -3.49
C SER A 116 -3.80 -15.07 -2.05
N LEU A 117 -4.88 -14.44 -1.57
CA LEU A 117 -5.02 -14.00 -0.19
C LEU A 117 -4.97 -15.15 0.81
N LYS A 118 -5.65 -16.26 0.52
CA LYS A 118 -5.59 -17.46 1.39
C LYS A 118 -4.17 -18.00 1.50
N ALA A 119 -3.38 -17.91 0.42
CA ALA A 119 -2.00 -18.39 0.39
C ALA A 119 -1.01 -17.42 1.05
N SER A 120 -1.13 -16.12 0.81
CA SER A 120 -0.22 -15.10 1.33
C SER A 120 -0.51 -14.74 2.79
N LYS A 121 -1.80 -14.76 3.17
CA LYS A 121 -2.30 -14.24 4.46
C LYS A 121 -1.90 -12.78 4.68
N SER A 122 -1.91 -11.97 3.61
CA SER A 122 -1.62 -10.54 3.69
C SER A 122 -2.49 -9.84 4.72
N ASP A 123 -1.94 -8.85 5.43
CA ASP A 123 -2.69 -8.08 6.41
C ASP A 123 -3.70 -7.13 5.73
N MET A 124 -3.34 -6.65 4.54
CA MET A 124 -4.15 -5.73 3.72
C MET A 124 -4.02 -6.11 2.25
N ILE A 125 -5.01 -5.70 1.45
CA ILE A 125 -4.91 -5.72 -0.01
C ILE A 125 -5.08 -4.32 -0.57
N GLU A 126 -4.37 -4.04 -1.65
CA GLU A 126 -4.62 -2.88 -2.48
C GLU A 126 -5.21 -3.32 -3.81
N VAL A 127 -6.34 -2.74 -4.16
CA VAL A 127 -7.14 -3.11 -5.34
C VAL A 127 -7.12 -1.98 -6.35
N MET A 128 -6.73 -2.29 -7.56
CA MET A 128 -6.68 -1.37 -8.69
C MET A 128 -7.55 -1.87 -9.85
N PRO A 129 -8.31 -0.98 -10.51
CA PRO A 129 -8.50 0.44 -10.23
C PRO A 129 -9.47 0.69 -9.07
N GLY A 130 -9.13 1.67 -8.21
CA GLY A 130 -9.91 2.01 -7.02
C GLY A 130 -11.25 2.71 -7.31
N VAL A 131 -11.40 3.28 -8.49
CA VAL A 131 -12.62 3.95 -8.97
C VAL A 131 -13.77 3.00 -9.34
N ALA A 132 -13.60 1.70 -9.11
CA ALA A 132 -14.59 0.69 -9.45
C ALA A 132 -15.35 0.17 -8.21
N PRO A 133 -16.40 0.85 -7.71
CA PRO A 133 -17.10 0.52 -6.46
C PRO A 133 -17.67 -0.89 -6.46
N LYS A 134 -18.10 -1.39 -7.62
CA LYS A 134 -18.62 -2.75 -7.77
C LYS A 134 -17.58 -3.81 -7.43
N ILE A 135 -16.31 -3.58 -7.76
CA ILE A 135 -15.21 -4.50 -7.47
C ILE A 135 -14.96 -4.51 -5.95
N ILE A 136 -14.88 -3.34 -5.33
CA ILE A 136 -14.67 -3.19 -3.88
C ILE A 136 -15.77 -3.93 -3.11
N LYS A 137 -17.04 -3.70 -3.45
CA LYS A 137 -18.20 -4.38 -2.83
C LYS A 137 -18.12 -5.92 -2.98
N ARG A 138 -17.76 -6.42 -4.16
CA ARG A 138 -17.62 -7.85 -4.40
C ARG A 138 -16.47 -8.48 -3.61
N LEU A 139 -15.34 -7.80 -3.49
CA LEU A 139 -14.24 -8.28 -2.65
C LEU A 139 -14.62 -8.23 -1.18
N LYS A 140 -15.21 -7.12 -0.71
CA LYS A 140 -15.64 -6.97 0.69
C LYS A 140 -16.64 -8.03 1.13
N SER A 141 -17.51 -8.51 0.24
CA SER A 141 -18.45 -9.60 0.54
C SER A 141 -17.78 -10.98 0.62
N ARG A 142 -16.51 -11.12 0.24
CA ARG A 142 -15.78 -12.40 0.14
C ARG A 142 -14.54 -12.49 1.05
N THR A 143 -14.16 -11.39 1.68
CA THR A 143 -13.01 -11.37 2.60
C THR A 143 -13.18 -10.30 3.67
N ASP A 144 -12.66 -10.60 4.87
CA ASP A 144 -12.57 -9.65 5.99
C ASP A 144 -11.26 -8.84 6.00
N VAL A 145 -10.36 -9.12 5.04
CA VAL A 145 -9.08 -8.42 4.93
C VAL A 145 -9.33 -6.94 4.64
N THR A 146 -8.50 -6.09 5.22
CA THR A 146 -8.55 -4.64 4.99
C THR A 146 -8.30 -4.32 3.52
N ILE A 147 -9.25 -3.63 2.87
CA ILE A 147 -9.17 -3.24 1.46
C ILE A 147 -8.72 -1.79 1.37
N ILE A 148 -7.68 -1.55 0.61
CA ILE A 148 -7.21 -0.23 0.17
C ILE A 148 -7.62 -0.09 -1.30
N ALA A 149 -8.31 0.99 -1.65
CA ALA A 149 -8.62 1.30 -3.05
C ALA A 149 -7.51 2.18 -3.61
N GLY A 150 -6.89 1.77 -4.71
CA GLY A 150 -5.77 2.49 -5.33
C GLY A 150 -5.90 2.63 -6.83
N GLY A 151 -5.23 3.65 -7.38
CA GLY A 151 -5.21 3.95 -8.81
C GLY A 151 -6.46 4.64 -9.33
N LEU A 152 -6.23 5.71 -10.10
CA LEU A 152 -7.24 6.54 -10.75
C LEU A 152 -8.20 7.28 -9.78
N ILE A 153 -7.85 7.44 -8.51
CA ILE A 153 -8.63 8.20 -7.53
C ILE A 153 -7.95 9.56 -7.37
N ASP A 154 -8.56 10.59 -7.95
CA ASP A 154 -8.01 11.95 -8.00
C ASP A 154 -8.95 12.99 -7.39
N GLU A 155 -10.22 12.63 -7.15
CA GLU A 155 -11.26 13.51 -6.64
C GLU A 155 -11.87 13.00 -5.32
N MET A 156 -12.35 13.94 -4.48
CA MET A 156 -12.96 13.61 -3.18
C MET A 156 -14.23 12.76 -3.29
N ASP A 157 -15.00 12.93 -4.34
CA ASP A 157 -16.22 12.12 -4.54
C ASP A 157 -15.87 10.67 -4.84
N GLU A 158 -14.77 10.41 -5.57
CA GLU A 158 -14.26 9.05 -5.80
C GLU A 158 -13.76 8.42 -4.48
N VAL A 159 -13.10 9.21 -3.63
CA VAL A 159 -12.70 8.78 -2.27
C VAL A 159 -13.91 8.33 -1.46
N LYS A 160 -14.97 9.17 -1.40
CA LYS A 160 -16.20 8.85 -0.66
C LYS A 160 -16.85 7.57 -1.19
N ILE A 161 -17.02 7.47 -2.51
CA ILE A 161 -17.62 6.29 -3.16
C ILE A 161 -16.84 5.02 -2.85
N ALA A 162 -15.51 5.06 -2.90
CA ALA A 162 -14.68 3.90 -2.58
C ALA A 162 -14.81 3.47 -1.11
N LEU A 163 -14.79 4.43 -0.17
CA LEU A 163 -14.98 4.16 1.26
C LEU A 163 -16.38 3.59 1.57
N GLU A 164 -17.44 4.17 1.00
CA GLU A 164 -18.82 3.67 1.13
C GLU A 164 -19.00 2.28 0.51
N SER A 165 -18.15 1.92 -0.44
CA SER A 165 -18.14 0.60 -1.07
C SER A 165 -17.43 -0.46 -0.24
N GLY A 166 -16.77 -0.08 0.86
CA GLY A 166 -16.13 -1.00 1.80
C GLY A 166 -14.60 -0.96 1.79
N ALA A 167 -13.97 -0.03 1.07
CA ALA A 167 -12.56 0.26 1.27
C ALA A 167 -12.34 0.88 2.65
N CYS A 168 -11.24 0.54 3.30
CA CYS A 168 -10.85 1.11 4.60
C CYS A 168 -9.92 2.32 4.45
N ALA A 169 -9.24 2.40 3.33
CA ALA A 169 -8.33 3.48 2.97
C ALA A 169 -8.21 3.63 1.46
N ILE A 170 -7.68 4.77 1.04
CA ILE A 170 -7.41 5.12 -0.35
C ILE A 170 -5.91 5.35 -0.51
N SER A 171 -5.29 4.80 -1.56
CA SER A 171 -3.94 5.16 -1.96
C SER A 171 -4.00 6.00 -3.24
N THR A 172 -3.44 7.19 -3.21
CA THR A 172 -3.48 8.13 -4.34
C THR A 172 -2.19 8.92 -4.47
N SER A 173 -1.85 9.29 -5.71
CA SER A 173 -0.79 10.25 -6.02
C SER A 173 -1.27 11.70 -6.09
N SER A 174 -2.58 11.95 -5.97
CA SER A 174 -3.15 13.29 -5.93
C SER A 174 -2.76 14.01 -4.63
N LYS A 175 -1.89 15.00 -4.74
CA LYS A 175 -1.34 15.76 -3.60
C LYS A 175 -2.42 16.58 -2.89
N GLU A 176 -3.45 16.97 -3.62
CA GLU A 176 -4.60 17.71 -3.09
C GLU A 176 -5.32 16.87 -2.04
N LEU A 177 -5.52 15.57 -2.32
CA LEU A 177 -6.19 14.66 -1.40
C LEU A 177 -5.39 14.32 -0.13
N TRP A 178 -4.06 14.52 -0.13
CA TRP A 178 -3.23 14.16 1.03
C TRP A 178 -3.47 15.02 2.28
N ASN A 179 -4.10 16.18 2.10
CA ASN A 179 -4.43 17.09 3.20
C ASN A 179 -5.90 17.05 3.60
N GLU A 180 -6.72 16.29 2.88
CA GLU A 180 -8.14 16.17 3.18
C GLU A 180 -8.37 15.35 4.45
N LEU A 181 -9.37 15.78 5.22
CA LEU A 181 -9.85 15.08 6.42
C LEU A 181 -11.06 14.23 6.03
N VAL A 182 -10.91 12.91 6.09
CA VAL A 182 -11.94 11.93 5.69
C VAL A 182 -12.38 11.10 6.91
#